data_d958cf6512a5e77e4f15c4db976bbf49
#
_entry.id   d958cf6512a5e77e4f15c4db976bbf49
#
_cell.length_a   1.000
_cell.length_b   1.000
_cell.length_c   1.000
_cell.angle_alpha   90.00
_cell.angle_beta   90.00
_cell.angle_gamma   90.00
#
_symmetry.space_group_name_H-M   'P 1'
#
loop_
_entity.id
_entity.type
_entity.pdbx_description
1 polymer ?
#
loop_
_entity_poly.entity_id
_entity_poly.type
_entity_poly.pdbx_seq_one_letter_code
_entity_poly.pdbx_strand_id
1 'polypeptide(L)'
;RFTYWPQFFLGISFNWGILLAYAANSGTLDYFCIGLYISAIAWTIFYDTIYSFQDIDDDKEVGIKSTGILFEANPKLYLSIFIGFILITVGPIFYFLSNGDFIQISILACGIFLFSLHLTFQLLKLDHTNPVNCLDTFKSNRTAGLVLTVFLILATSIKIL
;
A
#
# COMPACT_ATOMS: atom_id res chain seq x y z
N ARG A 1 -6.69 -19.30 -10.16
CA ARG A 1 -6.50 -19.47 -11.63
C ARG A 1 -7.67 -18.95 -12.47
N PHE A 2 -8.80 -18.58 -11.86
CA PHE A 2 -10.01 -18.10 -12.58
C PHE A 2 -10.02 -16.56 -12.79
N THR A 3 -9.22 -15.79 -12.06
CA THR A 3 -9.21 -14.31 -12.09
C THR A 3 -7.81 -13.76 -12.31
N TYR A 4 -7.72 -12.56 -12.90
CA TYR A 4 -6.49 -11.77 -12.99
C TYR A 4 -6.18 -10.95 -11.71
N TRP A 5 -7.00 -11.09 -10.66
CA TRP A 5 -6.90 -10.32 -9.42
C TRP A 5 -6.58 -11.15 -8.17
N PRO A 6 -5.64 -12.12 -8.21
CA PRO A 6 -5.26 -12.87 -7.00
C PRO A 6 -4.68 -11.94 -5.93
N GLN A 7 -3.98 -10.88 -6.33
CA GLN A 7 -3.39 -9.86 -5.44
C GLN A 7 -4.43 -9.12 -4.61
N PHE A 8 -5.64 -8.93 -5.14
CA PHE A 8 -6.75 -8.35 -4.40
C PHE A 8 -7.21 -9.27 -3.25
N PHE A 9 -7.36 -10.54 -3.52
CA PHE A 9 -7.73 -11.53 -2.48
C PHE A 9 -6.64 -11.70 -1.44
N LEU A 10 -5.37 -11.64 -1.86
CA LEU A 10 -4.23 -11.59 -0.95
C LEU A 10 -4.34 -10.36 -0.05
N GLY A 11 -4.59 -9.18 -0.62
CA GLY A 11 -4.77 -7.94 0.13
C GLY A 11 -5.87 -8.01 1.18
N ILE A 12 -7.03 -8.59 0.84
CA ILE A 12 -8.12 -8.84 1.79
C ILE A 12 -7.63 -9.68 2.98
N SER A 13 -6.95 -10.78 2.70
CA SER A 13 -6.51 -11.73 3.73
C SER A 13 -5.38 -11.17 4.59
N PHE A 14 -4.41 -10.47 3.99
CA PHE A 14 -3.22 -9.96 4.70
C PHE A 14 -3.54 -8.78 5.61
N ASN A 15 -4.45 -7.91 5.18
CA ASN A 15 -4.73 -6.67 5.91
C ASN A 15 -5.86 -6.80 6.95
N TRP A 16 -6.39 -7.99 7.16
CA TRP A 16 -7.45 -8.26 8.16
C TRP A 16 -7.09 -7.74 9.57
N GLY A 17 -5.80 -7.73 9.90
CA GLY A 17 -5.30 -7.22 11.17
C GLY A 17 -5.67 -5.75 11.44
N ILE A 18 -5.90 -4.93 10.42
CA ILE A 18 -6.33 -3.52 10.57
C ILE A 18 -7.73 -3.49 11.20
N LEU A 19 -8.66 -4.31 10.68
CA LEU A 19 -10.02 -4.38 11.20
C LEU A 19 -10.03 -4.88 12.64
N LEU A 20 -9.24 -5.92 12.93
CA LEU A 20 -9.14 -6.48 14.29
C LEU A 20 -8.55 -5.49 15.28
N ALA A 21 -7.43 -4.83 14.94
CA ALA A 21 -6.79 -3.86 15.81
C ALA A 21 -7.68 -2.64 16.06
N TYR A 22 -8.37 -2.17 15.02
CA TYR A 22 -9.28 -1.04 15.14
C TYR A 22 -10.48 -1.40 16.04
N ALA A 23 -11.13 -2.54 15.80
CA ALA A 23 -12.26 -3.00 16.60
C ALA A 23 -11.87 -3.25 18.07
N ALA A 24 -10.69 -3.81 18.32
CA ALA A 24 -10.18 -4.04 19.67
C ALA A 24 -9.94 -2.73 20.45
N ASN A 25 -9.57 -1.64 19.76
CA ASN A 25 -9.31 -0.35 20.39
C ASN A 25 -10.56 0.54 20.52
N SER A 26 -11.44 0.55 19.51
CA SER A 26 -12.61 1.44 19.43
C SER A 26 -13.94 0.77 19.78
N GLY A 27 -13.97 -0.56 19.81
CA GLY A 27 -15.20 -1.36 20.01
C GLY A 27 -16.15 -1.40 18.80
N THR A 28 -15.83 -0.68 17.72
CA THR A 28 -16.66 -0.57 16.51
C THR A 28 -15.83 -0.62 15.24
N LEU A 29 -16.48 -0.83 14.10
CA LEU A 29 -15.90 -0.64 12.77
C LEU A 29 -16.62 0.54 12.11
N ASP A 30 -15.88 1.61 11.86
CA ASP A 30 -16.39 2.81 11.20
C ASP A 30 -15.80 3.03 9.81
N TYR A 31 -16.19 4.12 9.15
CA TYR A 31 -15.73 4.45 7.80
C TYR A 31 -14.22 4.66 7.72
N PHE A 32 -13.58 5.15 8.79
CA PHE A 32 -12.13 5.38 8.82
C PHE A 32 -11.39 4.04 8.80
N CYS A 33 -11.85 3.08 9.60
CA CYS A 33 -11.31 1.73 9.61
C CYS A 33 -11.43 1.04 8.24
N ILE A 34 -12.60 1.13 7.62
CA ILE A 34 -12.85 0.56 6.30
C ILE A 34 -11.96 1.23 5.25
N GLY A 35 -11.84 2.57 5.30
CA GLY A 35 -10.96 3.32 4.40
C GLY A 35 -9.48 2.92 4.53
N LEU A 36 -8.97 2.77 5.74
CA LEU A 36 -7.61 2.28 5.99
C LEU A 36 -7.42 0.86 5.46
N TYR A 37 -8.38 -0.03 5.67
CA TYR A 37 -8.34 -1.40 5.18
C TYR A 37 -8.29 -1.47 3.65
N ILE A 38 -9.15 -0.71 2.97
CA ILE A 38 -9.18 -0.65 1.50
C ILE A 38 -7.86 -0.05 0.95
N SER A 39 -7.32 0.96 1.62
CA SER A 39 -6.02 1.55 1.26
C SER A 39 -4.86 0.55 1.39
N ALA A 40 -4.87 -0.25 2.44
CA ALA A 40 -3.87 -1.30 2.64
C ALA A 40 -4.00 -2.42 1.60
N ILE A 41 -5.24 -2.78 1.19
CA ILE A 41 -5.46 -3.71 0.07
C ILE A 41 -4.87 -3.11 -1.22
N ALA A 42 -5.10 -1.83 -1.50
CA ALA A 42 -4.55 -1.16 -2.67
C ALA A 42 -3.01 -1.16 -2.66
N TRP A 43 -2.39 -0.95 -1.49
CA TRP A 43 -0.94 -1.05 -1.35
C TRP A 43 -0.45 -2.50 -1.54
N THR A 44 -1.18 -3.49 -1.05
CA THR A 44 -0.85 -4.91 -1.30
C THR A 44 -0.89 -5.22 -2.80
N ILE A 45 -1.92 -4.77 -3.52
CA ILE A 45 -2.00 -4.94 -4.99
C ILE A 45 -0.80 -4.26 -5.65
N PHE A 46 -0.41 -3.06 -5.22
CA PHE A 46 0.73 -2.33 -5.77
C PHE A 46 2.02 -3.15 -5.67
N TYR A 47 2.43 -3.55 -4.46
CA TYR A 47 3.72 -4.22 -4.30
C TYR A 47 3.71 -5.68 -4.80
N ASP A 48 2.60 -6.39 -4.67
CA ASP A 48 2.51 -7.77 -5.10
C ASP A 48 2.37 -7.91 -6.63
N THR A 49 1.82 -6.89 -7.31
CA THR A 49 1.91 -6.77 -8.77
C THR A 49 3.36 -6.64 -9.22
N ILE A 50 4.17 -5.81 -8.53
CA ILE A 50 5.60 -5.68 -8.82
C ILE A 50 6.31 -7.03 -8.63
N TYR A 51 5.96 -7.76 -7.57
CA TYR A 51 6.47 -9.11 -7.35
C TYR A 51 6.12 -10.06 -8.51
N SER A 52 4.87 -10.03 -8.97
CA SER A 52 4.39 -10.95 -10.02
C SER A 52 5.04 -10.73 -11.41
N PHE A 53 5.72 -9.60 -11.64
CA PHE A 53 6.48 -9.41 -12.87
C PHE A 53 7.72 -10.31 -12.97
N GLN A 54 8.20 -10.88 -11.85
CA GLN A 54 9.35 -11.79 -11.87
C GLN A 54 9.08 -13.07 -12.65
N ASP A 55 7.85 -13.56 -12.53
CA ASP A 55 7.45 -14.88 -13.03
C ASP A 55 6.47 -14.77 -14.21
N ILE A 56 6.40 -13.59 -14.86
CA ILE A 56 5.35 -13.29 -15.85
C ILE A 56 5.38 -14.22 -17.05
N ASP A 57 6.56 -14.61 -17.51
CA ASP A 57 6.73 -15.50 -18.65
C ASP A 57 6.33 -16.94 -18.29
N ASP A 58 6.76 -17.42 -17.13
CA ASP A 58 6.38 -18.73 -16.60
C ASP A 58 4.87 -18.79 -16.31
N ASP A 59 4.29 -17.73 -15.74
CA ASP A 59 2.85 -17.61 -15.48
C ASP A 59 2.03 -17.71 -16.77
N LYS A 60 2.48 -17.06 -17.85
CA LYS A 60 1.83 -17.13 -19.17
C LYS A 60 1.90 -18.54 -19.75
N GLU A 61 3.06 -19.20 -19.66
CA GLU A 61 3.25 -20.54 -20.19
C GLU A 61 2.35 -21.56 -19.51
N VAL A 62 2.17 -21.45 -18.17
CA VAL A 62 1.33 -22.35 -17.38
C VAL A 62 -0.15 -21.93 -17.36
N GLY A 63 -0.47 -20.74 -17.91
CA GLY A 63 -1.84 -20.21 -17.95
C GLY A 63 -2.32 -19.67 -16.58
N ILE A 64 -1.41 -19.23 -15.72
CA ILE A 64 -1.73 -18.53 -14.47
C ILE A 64 -2.12 -17.09 -14.80
N LYS A 65 -3.09 -16.55 -14.05
CA LYS A 65 -3.56 -15.18 -14.20
C LYS A 65 -3.10 -14.36 -13.01
N SER A 66 -2.53 -13.16 -13.28
CA SER A 66 -2.07 -12.23 -12.26
C SER A 66 -2.32 -10.77 -12.68
N THR A 67 -2.24 -9.84 -11.74
CA THR A 67 -2.27 -8.40 -12.06
C THR A 67 -1.00 -7.99 -12.82
N GLY A 68 0.11 -8.71 -12.68
CA GLY A 68 1.31 -8.50 -13.50
C GLY A 68 1.02 -8.68 -14.99
N ILE A 69 0.37 -9.79 -15.37
CA ILE A 69 -0.06 -10.02 -16.75
C ILE A 69 -1.09 -8.96 -17.21
N LEU A 70 -2.04 -8.61 -16.32
CA LEU A 70 -3.08 -7.65 -16.65
C LEU A 70 -2.52 -6.24 -16.93
N PHE A 71 -1.47 -5.84 -16.21
CA PHE A 71 -0.89 -4.50 -16.28
C PHE A 71 0.40 -4.41 -17.10
N GLU A 72 0.85 -5.52 -17.68
CA GLU A 72 2.10 -5.63 -18.42
C GLU A 72 2.28 -4.55 -19.50
N ALA A 73 1.20 -4.19 -20.21
CA ALA A 73 1.27 -3.21 -21.29
C ALA A 73 1.65 -1.79 -20.81
N ASN A 74 1.23 -1.39 -19.59
CA ASN A 74 1.49 -0.07 -19.03
C ASN A 74 1.63 -0.14 -17.49
N PRO A 75 2.62 -0.86 -16.95
CA PRO A 75 2.70 -1.15 -15.52
C PRO A 75 2.81 0.11 -14.67
N LYS A 76 3.60 1.11 -15.11
CA LYS A 76 3.79 2.36 -14.37
C LYS A 76 2.49 3.16 -14.25
N LEU A 77 1.66 3.17 -15.30
CA LEU A 77 0.37 3.85 -15.26
C LEU A 77 -0.57 3.21 -14.23
N TYR A 78 -0.76 1.90 -14.32
CA TYR A 78 -1.68 1.21 -13.39
C TYR A 78 -1.20 1.27 -11.94
N LEU A 79 0.10 1.11 -11.70
CA LEU A 79 0.67 1.20 -10.37
C LEU A 79 0.58 2.63 -9.80
N SER A 80 0.69 3.68 -10.63
CA SER A 80 0.51 5.07 -10.18
C SER A 80 -0.92 5.36 -9.73
N ILE A 81 -1.93 4.69 -10.33
CA ILE A 81 -3.32 4.81 -9.90
C ILE A 81 -3.49 4.32 -8.45
N PHE A 82 -2.84 3.20 -8.09
CA PHE A 82 -2.88 2.71 -6.71
C PHE A 82 -2.21 3.67 -5.72
N ILE A 83 -1.07 4.28 -6.08
CA ILE A 83 -0.44 5.31 -5.26
C ILE A 83 -1.41 6.48 -5.05
N GLY A 84 -2.00 7.01 -6.12
CA GLY A 84 -2.97 8.09 -6.05
C GLY A 84 -4.18 7.73 -5.19
N PHE A 85 -4.72 6.54 -5.34
CA PHE A 85 -5.84 6.04 -4.54
C PHE A 85 -5.50 5.98 -3.04
N ILE A 86 -4.32 5.45 -2.68
CA ILE A 86 -3.86 5.39 -1.29
C ILE A 86 -3.77 6.80 -0.69
N LEU A 87 -3.19 7.75 -1.43
CA LEU A 87 -3.04 9.13 -0.93
C LEU A 87 -4.38 9.84 -0.72
N ILE A 88 -5.30 9.68 -1.67
CA ILE A 88 -6.64 10.29 -1.60
C ILE A 88 -7.46 9.70 -0.44
N THR A 89 -7.25 8.44 -0.08
CA THR A 89 -7.98 7.79 1.01
C THR A 89 -7.32 8.02 2.37
N VAL A 90 -6.02 7.83 2.50
CA VAL A 90 -5.30 7.91 3.79
C VAL A 90 -5.13 9.35 4.27
N GLY A 91 -4.90 10.31 3.37
CA GLY A 91 -4.69 11.71 3.73
C GLY A 91 -5.86 12.32 4.52
N PRO A 92 -7.10 12.30 4.00
CA PRO A 92 -8.27 12.77 4.74
C PRO A 92 -8.51 12.01 6.05
N ILE A 93 -8.31 10.69 6.07
CA ILE A 93 -8.49 9.89 7.30
C ILE A 93 -7.55 10.40 8.40
N PHE A 94 -6.28 10.61 8.11
CA PHE A 94 -5.30 11.09 9.07
C PHE A 94 -5.59 12.52 9.52
N TYR A 95 -6.06 13.37 8.62
CA TYR A 95 -6.51 14.73 8.97
C TYR A 95 -7.66 14.69 9.97
N PHE A 96 -8.70 13.89 9.74
CA PHE A 96 -9.83 13.77 10.66
C PHE A 96 -9.44 13.13 12.00
N LEU A 97 -8.61 12.11 12.01
CA LEU A 97 -8.16 11.44 13.23
C LEU A 97 -7.25 12.30 14.13
N SER A 98 -6.61 13.33 13.56
CA SER A 98 -5.78 14.28 14.31
C SER A 98 -6.59 15.30 15.13
N ASN A 99 -7.92 15.36 14.94
CA ASN A 99 -8.81 16.31 15.64
C ASN A 99 -8.38 17.79 15.52
N GLY A 100 -7.70 18.15 14.43
CA GLY A 100 -7.23 19.52 14.18
C GLY A 100 -5.93 19.90 14.91
N ASP A 101 -5.27 18.97 15.59
CA ASP A 101 -3.95 19.23 16.18
C ASP A 101 -2.90 19.45 15.09
N PHE A 102 -2.37 20.68 15.03
CA PHE A 102 -1.44 21.09 13.97
C PHE A 102 -0.14 20.28 13.98
N ILE A 103 0.39 19.93 15.16
CA ILE A 103 1.64 19.16 15.28
C ILE A 103 1.40 17.74 14.80
N GLN A 104 0.31 17.13 15.23
CA GLN A 104 -0.06 15.77 14.81
C GLN A 104 -0.32 15.69 13.30
N ILE A 105 -1.06 16.65 12.74
CA ILE A 105 -1.28 16.78 11.30
C ILE A 105 0.05 16.87 10.55
N SER A 106 0.97 17.72 11.02
CA SER A 106 2.26 17.93 10.36
C SER A 106 3.11 16.67 10.33
N ILE A 107 3.13 15.91 11.43
CA ILE A 107 3.86 14.65 11.52
C ILE A 107 3.25 13.60 10.58
N LEU A 108 1.94 13.44 10.59
CA LEU A 108 1.24 12.49 9.72
C LEU A 108 1.40 12.85 8.23
N ALA A 109 1.30 14.14 7.90
CA ALA A 109 1.53 14.62 6.54
C ALA A 109 2.96 14.36 6.06
N CYS A 110 3.96 14.56 6.93
CA CYS A 110 5.35 14.22 6.62
C CYS A 110 5.53 12.72 6.38
N GLY A 111 4.90 11.88 7.21
CA GLY A 111 4.94 10.42 7.05
C GLY A 111 4.32 9.96 5.72
N ILE A 112 3.14 10.48 5.38
CA ILE A 112 2.48 10.18 4.09
C ILE A 112 3.32 10.69 2.92
N PHE A 113 3.90 11.88 3.03
CA PHE A 113 4.75 12.46 1.99
C PHE A 113 5.98 11.58 1.73
N LEU A 114 6.71 11.18 2.76
CA LEU A 114 7.88 10.31 2.62
C LEU A 114 7.51 8.91 2.12
N PHE A 115 6.40 8.36 2.58
CA PHE A 115 5.85 7.10 2.07
C PHE A 115 5.54 7.19 0.57
N SER A 116 4.81 8.23 0.14
CA SER A 116 4.46 8.42 -1.27
C SER A 116 5.68 8.69 -2.15
N LEU A 117 6.64 9.46 -1.64
CA LEU A 117 7.89 9.71 -2.31
C LEU A 117 8.67 8.41 -2.55
N HIS A 118 8.70 7.53 -1.55
CA HIS A 118 9.35 6.22 -1.66
C HIS A 118 8.66 5.33 -2.71
N LEU A 119 7.32 5.24 -2.69
CA LEU A 119 6.58 4.47 -3.70
C LEU A 119 6.77 5.04 -5.12
N THR A 120 6.77 6.37 -5.25
CA THR A 120 7.02 7.03 -6.54
C THR A 120 8.44 6.72 -7.04
N PHE A 121 9.43 6.75 -6.15
CA PHE A 121 10.80 6.41 -6.49
C PHE A 121 10.95 4.93 -6.92
N GLN A 122 10.28 4.01 -6.24
CA GLN A 122 10.18 2.61 -6.67
C GLN A 122 9.64 2.51 -8.09
N LEU A 123 8.53 3.22 -8.36
CA LEU A 123 7.88 3.18 -9.66
C LEU A 123 8.74 3.77 -10.79
N LEU A 124 9.49 4.85 -10.52
CA LEU A 124 10.41 5.43 -11.48
C LEU A 124 11.55 4.47 -11.84
N LYS A 125 12.09 3.74 -10.85
CA LYS A 125 13.19 2.79 -11.01
C LYS A 125 12.76 1.40 -11.49
N LEU A 126 11.45 1.13 -11.49
CA LEU A 126 10.92 -0.18 -11.87
C LEU A 126 11.26 -0.49 -13.33
N ASP A 127 11.97 -1.57 -13.52
CA ASP A 127 12.14 -2.29 -14.78
C ASP A 127 11.41 -3.64 -14.64
N HIS A 128 10.18 -3.68 -15.14
CA HIS A 128 9.30 -4.84 -15.02
C HIS A 128 9.75 -6.03 -15.86
N THR A 129 10.73 -5.84 -16.77
CA THR A 129 11.31 -6.91 -17.58
C THR A 129 12.52 -7.58 -16.91
N ASN A 130 12.97 -7.01 -15.76
CA ASN A 130 14.11 -7.53 -15.01
C ASN A 130 13.64 -8.14 -13.69
N PRO A 131 13.63 -9.50 -13.56
CA PRO A 131 13.16 -10.18 -12.35
C PRO A 131 13.89 -9.75 -11.07
N VAL A 132 15.21 -9.48 -11.14
CA VAL A 132 15.99 -9.03 -9.98
C VAL A 132 15.56 -7.64 -9.55
N ASN A 133 15.33 -6.71 -10.49
CA ASN A 133 14.83 -5.37 -10.19
C ASN A 133 13.44 -5.43 -9.56
N CYS A 134 12.55 -6.29 -10.05
CA CYS A 134 11.22 -6.50 -9.48
C CYS A 134 11.30 -6.98 -8.03
N LEU A 135 12.15 -7.98 -7.75
CA LEU A 135 12.33 -8.52 -6.41
C LEU A 135 12.89 -7.48 -5.43
N ASP A 136 13.89 -6.71 -5.84
CA ASP A 136 14.49 -5.68 -5.00
C ASP A 136 13.52 -4.52 -4.73
N THR A 137 12.74 -4.12 -5.74
CA THR A 137 11.68 -3.13 -5.60
C THR A 137 10.59 -3.63 -4.67
N PHE A 138 10.13 -4.87 -4.81
CA PHE A 138 9.19 -5.51 -3.88
C PHE A 138 9.71 -5.49 -2.44
N LYS A 139 10.94 -5.93 -2.20
CA LYS A 139 11.55 -5.95 -0.86
C LYS A 139 11.66 -4.57 -0.24
N SER A 140 11.84 -3.52 -1.04
CA SER A 140 11.96 -2.14 -0.55
C SER A 140 10.65 -1.60 0.05
N ASN A 141 9.49 -2.24 -0.20
CA ASN A 141 8.22 -1.90 0.44
C ASN A 141 8.26 -2.07 1.96
N ARG A 142 9.16 -2.93 2.50
CA ARG A 142 9.42 -2.98 3.94
C ARG A 142 9.85 -1.61 4.48
N THR A 143 10.70 -0.90 3.74
CA THR A 143 11.14 0.45 4.14
C THR A 143 10.00 1.45 4.09
N ALA A 144 9.15 1.40 3.07
CA ALA A 144 7.94 2.24 2.98
C ALA A 144 7.04 2.04 4.21
N GLY A 145 6.77 0.79 4.58
CA GLY A 145 5.96 0.45 5.75
C GLY A 145 6.59 0.92 7.07
N LEU A 146 7.91 0.74 7.23
CA LEU A 146 8.63 1.21 8.41
C LEU A 146 8.58 2.73 8.55
N VAL A 147 8.78 3.48 7.46
CA VAL A 147 8.66 4.95 7.48
C VAL A 147 7.27 5.36 7.95
N LEU A 148 6.21 4.84 7.35
CA LEU A 148 4.85 5.17 7.75
C LEU A 148 4.59 4.81 9.23
N THR A 149 5.04 3.64 9.68
CA THR A 149 4.87 3.17 11.07
C THR A 149 5.57 4.10 12.06
N VAL A 150 6.80 4.55 11.79
CA VAL A 150 7.53 5.48 12.66
C VAL A 150 6.75 6.79 12.83
N PHE A 151 6.24 7.37 11.75
CA PHE A 151 5.47 8.61 11.82
C PHE A 151 4.12 8.44 12.53
N LEU A 152 3.47 7.29 12.39
CA LEU A 152 2.27 6.95 13.16
C LEU A 152 2.56 6.87 14.66
N ILE A 153 3.64 6.22 15.08
CA ILE A 153 4.07 6.14 16.47
C ILE A 153 4.38 7.55 17.01
N LEU A 154 5.14 8.36 16.27
CA LEU A 154 5.45 9.73 16.69
C LEU A 154 4.19 10.57 16.85
N ALA A 155 3.25 10.51 15.93
CA ALA A 155 2.01 11.27 16.00
C ALA A 155 1.13 10.85 17.18
N THR A 156 1.11 9.56 17.54
CA THR A 156 0.34 9.06 18.70
C THR A 156 1.02 9.37 20.03
N SER A 157 2.36 9.36 20.07
CA SER A 157 3.13 9.64 21.31
C SER A 157 2.95 11.06 21.82
N ILE A 158 2.76 12.04 20.93
CA ILE A 158 2.55 13.45 21.31
C ILE A 158 1.19 13.66 21.98
N LYS A 159 0.19 12.86 21.66
CA LYS A 159 -1.14 12.95 22.26
C LYS A 159 -1.18 12.45 23.72
N ILE A 160 -0.16 11.76 24.19
CA ILE A 160 -0.05 11.18 25.53
C ILE A 160 0.69 12.13 26.49
N LEU A 161 1.41 13.12 25.98
CA LEU A 161 2.08 14.19 26.74
C LEU A 161 1.19 15.42 26.86
#